data_aa80af97bef8e7a6ab0d6f124615a4e6
#
_entry.id   aa80af97bef8e7a6ab0d6f124615a4e6
#
_cell.length_a   1.000
_cell.length_b   1.000
_cell.length_c   1.000
_cell.angle_alpha   90.00
_cell.angle_beta   90.00
_cell.angle_gamma   90.00
#
_symmetry.space_group_name_H-M   'P 1'
#
loop_
_entity.id
_entity.type
_entity.pdbx_description
1 polymer ?
#
loop_
_entity_poly.entity_id
_entity_poly.type
_entity_poly.pdbx_seq_one_letter_code
_entity_poly.pdbx_strand_id
1 'polypeptide(L)'
;MKMMWNVTMGIAGILGLALTGCSKKPAAAPSTKPSEEAVAQVNESDEVRELRALAREGNVTAQSYLGRKLMTGDGIEKNVAEGLRLITQAAEAGFPEAENNLAIAYLTGIGVERNEKAAFAWLMRAAQHGVVDAQFNLGAYYAQGPESVRNLRQAARWYSRAAQAGSIEAQVNLAHAYQVGEGVKKDEKEAARWYLRAAKAGDAVAQYCLGEALLNGKGVKRDPAEAVRWLKMAAEQNQGAASELLKKLDGAHAAN
;
A
#
# COMPACT_ATOMS: atom_id res chain seq x y z
N MET A 1 -12.52 3.61 -26.48
CA MET A 1 -11.09 3.78 -26.14
C MET A 1 -10.93 3.24 -24.73
N LYS A 2 -10.43 1.99 -24.59
CA LYS A 2 -10.21 1.36 -23.29
C LYS A 2 -9.04 2.10 -22.64
N MET A 3 -9.31 2.97 -21.66
CA MET A 3 -8.28 3.42 -20.74
C MET A 3 -7.75 2.17 -20.04
N MET A 4 -6.54 1.78 -20.40
CA MET A 4 -5.77 0.80 -19.62
C MET A 4 -5.46 1.49 -18.29
N TRP A 5 -6.31 1.25 -17.30
CA TRP A 5 -5.96 1.45 -15.91
C TRP A 5 -4.86 0.44 -15.61
N ASN A 6 -3.63 0.90 -15.70
CA ASN A 6 -2.49 0.19 -15.14
C ASN A 6 -2.68 0.20 -13.61
N VAL A 7 -3.41 -0.80 -13.11
CA VAL A 7 -3.53 -1.11 -11.67
C VAL A 7 -2.21 -1.77 -11.22
N THR A 8 -1.09 -1.16 -11.56
CA THR A 8 0.23 -1.46 -11.00
C THR A 8 0.37 -0.94 -9.56
N MET A 9 -0.67 -0.31 -9.01
CA MET A 9 -0.62 0.24 -7.64
C MET A 9 -0.75 -0.81 -6.52
N GLY A 10 -1.27 -2.00 -6.77
CA GLY A 10 -1.39 -3.01 -5.70
C GLY A 10 -0.05 -3.61 -5.26
N ILE A 11 0.90 -3.75 -6.20
CA ILE A 11 2.25 -4.28 -5.89
C ILE A 11 3.25 -3.11 -5.71
N ALA A 12 3.01 -1.95 -6.33
CA ALA A 12 3.85 -0.76 -6.18
C ALA A 12 3.72 -0.07 -4.81
N GLY A 13 2.58 -0.21 -4.11
CA GLY A 13 2.43 0.25 -2.73
C GLY A 13 3.37 -0.50 -1.76
N ILE A 14 3.73 -1.73 -2.09
CA ILE A 14 4.72 -2.53 -1.34
C ILE A 14 6.17 -2.04 -1.63
N LEU A 15 6.42 -1.47 -2.82
CA LEU A 15 7.73 -0.94 -3.25
C LEU A 15 7.95 0.55 -2.96
N GLY A 16 6.88 1.31 -2.71
CA GLY A 16 6.94 2.76 -2.50
C GLY A 16 7.61 3.22 -1.19
N LEU A 17 7.87 2.31 -0.26
CA LEU A 17 8.55 2.61 1.01
C LEU A 17 10.07 2.37 0.99
N ALA A 18 10.67 2.00 -0.15
CA ALA A 18 12.04 1.50 -0.13
C ALA A 18 13.10 2.34 -0.86
N LEU A 19 12.78 3.34 -1.69
CA LEU A 19 13.84 4.00 -2.50
C LEU A 19 13.62 5.51 -2.72
N THR A 20 13.85 6.33 -1.70
CA THR A 20 14.30 7.71 -1.88
C THR A 20 15.46 8.03 -0.94
N GLY A 21 16.63 7.54 -1.29
CA GLY A 21 17.92 7.90 -0.72
C GLY A 21 18.82 8.44 -1.80
N CYS A 22 18.94 9.77 -1.89
CA CYS A 22 19.75 10.51 -2.83
C CYS A 22 21.24 10.14 -2.67
N SER A 23 21.86 9.69 -3.76
CA SER A 23 23.29 9.42 -3.85
C SER A 23 24.11 10.73 -3.84
N LYS A 24 24.92 10.93 -2.82
CA LYS A 24 26.16 11.74 -2.92
C LYS A 24 27.33 10.88 -2.50
N LYS A 25 28.25 10.66 -3.44
CA LYS A 25 29.56 10.07 -3.19
C LYS A 25 30.37 10.98 -2.27
N PRO A 26 30.97 10.50 -1.19
CA PRO A 26 32.09 11.17 -0.57
C PRO A 26 33.43 10.61 -1.06
N ALA A 27 34.38 11.51 -1.12
CA ALA A 27 35.75 11.29 -1.54
C ALA A 27 36.53 10.39 -0.55
N ALA A 28 37.55 9.70 -1.10
CA ALA A 28 38.43 8.81 -0.38
C ALA A 28 39.26 9.55 0.69
N ALA A 29 39.38 8.95 1.88
CA ALA A 29 40.36 9.29 2.90
C ALA A 29 41.00 8.01 3.50
N PRO A 30 42.19 8.07 4.12
CA PRO A 30 43.17 7.01 4.08
C PRO A 30 42.95 5.88 5.08
N SER A 31 43.51 4.72 4.69
CA SER A 31 43.47 3.46 5.41
C SER A 31 44.21 3.46 6.73
N THR A 32 43.53 3.30 7.83
CA THR A 32 43.99 2.61 9.02
C THR A 32 42.92 1.63 9.44
N LYS A 33 43.23 0.32 9.40
CA LYS A 33 42.30 -0.74 9.86
C LYS A 33 42.10 -0.61 11.37
N PRO A 34 40.87 -0.34 11.84
CA PRO A 34 40.54 -0.53 13.25
C PRO A 34 40.32 -2.03 13.50
N SER A 35 40.64 -2.50 14.71
CA SER A 35 40.34 -3.86 15.16
C SER A 35 38.84 -4.17 15.06
N GLU A 36 38.49 -5.40 14.68
CA GLU A 36 37.11 -5.84 14.45
C GLU A 36 36.13 -5.60 15.61
N GLU A 37 36.64 -5.43 16.85
CA GLU A 37 35.83 -5.07 18.03
C GLU A 37 35.47 -3.57 18.13
N ALA A 38 36.18 -2.69 17.43
CA ALA A 38 35.92 -1.24 17.48
C ALA A 38 34.89 -0.75 16.44
N VAL A 39 34.49 -1.60 15.49
CA VAL A 39 33.56 -1.25 14.38
C VAL A 39 32.08 -1.41 14.77
N ALA A 40 31.77 -2.02 15.89
CA ALA A 40 30.39 -2.37 16.27
C ALA A 40 29.67 -1.36 17.19
N GLN A 41 30.23 -0.18 17.44
CA GLN A 41 29.50 0.89 18.13
C GLN A 41 28.94 1.90 17.12
N VAL A 42 28.12 1.45 16.19
CA VAL A 42 27.09 2.31 15.61
C VAL A 42 26.23 2.78 16.78
N ASN A 43 26.08 4.10 16.95
CA ASN A 43 25.22 4.71 17.97
C ASN A 43 23.76 4.27 17.73
N GLU A 44 23.44 3.04 18.12
CA GLU A 44 22.05 2.59 18.13
C GLU A 44 21.26 3.49 19.09
N SER A 45 20.10 3.96 18.64
CA SER A 45 19.21 4.74 19.49
C SER A 45 18.80 3.92 20.72
N ASP A 46 18.43 4.59 21.80
CA ASP A 46 17.94 3.92 23.02
C ASP A 46 16.74 3.02 22.70
N GLU A 47 15.85 3.46 21.79
CA GLU A 47 14.72 2.68 21.27
C GLU A 47 15.15 1.34 20.68
N VAL A 48 16.18 1.33 19.83
CA VAL A 48 16.66 0.10 19.19
C VAL A 48 17.29 -0.84 20.21
N ARG A 49 18.02 -0.31 21.19
CA ARG A 49 18.59 -1.11 22.28
C ARG A 49 17.51 -1.77 23.13
N GLU A 50 16.45 -1.04 23.45
CA GLU A 50 15.29 -1.58 24.17
C GLU A 50 14.57 -2.66 23.36
N LEU A 51 14.31 -2.41 22.06
CA LEU A 51 13.71 -3.42 21.18
C LEU A 51 14.57 -4.68 21.09
N ARG A 52 15.89 -4.58 21.04
CA ARG A 52 16.77 -5.76 21.06
C ARG A 52 16.68 -6.55 22.37
N ALA A 53 16.61 -5.86 23.50
CA ALA A 53 16.47 -6.51 24.80
C ALA A 53 15.15 -7.29 24.86
N LEU A 54 14.02 -6.65 24.57
CA LEU A 54 12.71 -7.26 24.56
C LEU A 54 12.59 -8.40 23.53
N ALA A 55 13.19 -8.25 22.35
CA ALA A 55 13.17 -9.30 21.32
C ALA A 55 13.94 -10.56 21.77
N ARG A 56 15.06 -10.39 22.53
CA ARG A 56 15.81 -11.50 23.11
C ARG A 56 15.02 -12.23 24.20
N GLU A 57 14.18 -11.52 24.93
CA GLU A 57 13.25 -12.08 25.92
C GLU A 57 12.04 -12.78 25.28
N GLY A 58 11.95 -12.80 23.96
CA GLY A 58 10.87 -13.45 23.23
C GLY A 58 9.62 -12.61 23.02
N ASN A 59 9.69 -11.29 23.28
CA ASN A 59 8.56 -10.39 23.00
C ASN A 59 8.31 -10.31 21.49
N VAL A 60 7.20 -10.88 21.03
CA VAL A 60 6.86 -11.02 19.60
C VAL A 60 6.65 -9.67 18.90
N THR A 61 6.12 -8.69 19.63
CA THR A 61 5.94 -7.33 19.11
C THR A 61 7.31 -6.70 18.85
N ALA A 62 8.22 -6.76 19.82
CA ALA A 62 9.59 -6.26 19.67
C ALA A 62 10.35 -6.99 18.55
N GLN A 63 10.18 -8.32 18.42
CA GLN A 63 10.76 -9.10 17.32
C GLN A 63 10.27 -8.61 15.97
N SER A 64 8.97 -8.37 15.82
CA SER A 64 8.40 -7.87 14.56
C SER A 64 8.91 -6.46 14.21
N TYR A 65 8.89 -5.53 15.17
CA TYR A 65 9.36 -4.14 14.94
C TYR A 65 10.86 -4.08 14.65
N LEU A 66 11.68 -4.75 15.46
CA LEU A 66 13.13 -4.83 15.24
C LEU A 66 13.45 -5.51 13.91
N GLY A 67 12.75 -6.59 13.61
CA GLY A 67 12.90 -7.31 12.35
C GLY A 67 12.66 -6.41 11.14
N ARG A 68 11.58 -5.62 11.16
CA ARG A 68 11.28 -4.65 10.11
C ARG A 68 12.37 -3.56 10.01
N LYS A 69 12.79 -2.95 11.13
CA LYS A 69 13.87 -1.95 11.15
C LYS A 69 15.17 -2.51 10.57
N LEU A 70 15.54 -3.74 10.91
CA LEU A 70 16.72 -4.43 10.36
C LEU A 70 16.59 -4.72 8.86
N MET A 71 15.42 -5.09 8.37
CA MET A 71 15.21 -5.34 6.94
C MET A 71 15.27 -4.06 6.10
N THR A 72 14.83 -2.93 6.64
CA THR A 72 14.79 -1.64 5.93
C THR A 72 16.04 -0.80 6.15
N GLY A 73 16.71 -0.93 7.29
CA GLY A 73 17.79 -0.04 7.73
C GLY A 73 17.28 1.25 8.37
N ASP A 74 16.03 1.25 8.89
CA ASP A 74 15.38 2.40 9.50
C ASP A 74 15.94 2.67 10.91
N GLY A 75 16.87 3.60 11.02
CA GLY A 75 17.52 3.98 12.28
C GLY A 75 18.47 2.93 12.85
N ILE A 76 18.86 1.94 12.07
CA ILE A 76 19.74 0.83 12.45
C ILE A 76 20.53 0.36 11.21
N GLU A 77 21.68 -0.25 11.41
CA GLU A 77 22.39 -0.92 10.33
C GLU A 77 21.54 -2.05 9.74
N LYS A 78 21.42 -2.03 8.41
CA LYS A 78 20.59 -3.00 7.68
C LYS A 78 21.17 -4.40 7.80
N ASN A 79 20.36 -5.32 8.33
CA ASN A 79 20.65 -6.75 8.41
C ASN A 79 19.42 -7.58 8.04
N VAL A 80 19.27 -7.85 6.75
CA VAL A 80 18.09 -8.54 6.21
C VAL A 80 17.95 -9.95 6.79
N ALA A 81 19.05 -10.66 6.98
CA ALA A 81 19.02 -12.04 7.48
C ALA A 81 18.51 -12.10 8.93
N GLU A 82 19.03 -11.26 9.82
CA GLU A 82 18.57 -11.15 11.20
C GLU A 82 17.11 -10.66 11.25
N GLY A 83 16.80 -9.63 10.45
CA GLY A 83 15.45 -9.07 10.36
C GLY A 83 14.41 -10.10 9.97
N LEU A 84 14.68 -10.88 8.91
CA LEU A 84 13.79 -11.95 8.49
C LEU A 84 13.62 -13.04 9.53
N ARG A 85 14.72 -13.44 10.22
CA ARG A 85 14.66 -14.42 11.30
C ARG A 85 13.71 -13.98 12.43
N LEU A 86 13.81 -12.72 12.86
CA LEU A 86 12.94 -12.16 13.90
C LEU A 86 11.48 -12.07 13.45
N ILE A 87 11.23 -11.61 12.21
CA ILE A 87 9.88 -11.58 11.64
C ILE A 87 9.29 -12.99 11.56
N THR A 88 10.08 -13.98 11.13
CA THR A 88 9.61 -15.37 11.06
C THR A 88 9.23 -15.89 12.45
N GLN A 89 10.05 -15.67 13.47
CA GLN A 89 9.73 -16.06 14.83
C GLN A 89 8.43 -15.43 15.35
N ALA A 90 8.24 -14.13 15.13
CA ALA A 90 7.02 -13.44 15.52
C ALA A 90 5.78 -13.92 14.73
N ALA A 91 5.92 -14.19 13.42
CA ALA A 91 4.84 -14.71 12.59
C ALA A 91 4.43 -16.14 12.98
N GLU A 92 5.39 -17.02 13.28
CA GLU A 92 5.14 -18.36 13.78
C GLU A 92 4.45 -18.36 15.14
N ALA A 93 4.75 -17.36 15.97
CA ALA A 93 4.06 -17.11 17.24
C ALA A 93 2.66 -16.48 17.06
N GLY A 94 2.23 -16.19 15.81
CA GLY A 94 0.90 -15.69 15.50
C GLY A 94 0.74 -14.18 15.61
N PHE A 95 1.84 -13.41 15.56
CA PHE A 95 1.75 -11.95 15.56
C PHE A 95 1.33 -11.45 14.18
N PRO A 96 0.14 -10.80 14.04
CA PRO A 96 -0.46 -10.55 12.73
C PRO A 96 0.37 -9.66 11.79
N GLU A 97 1.00 -8.63 12.33
CA GLU A 97 1.84 -7.73 11.56
C GLU A 97 3.10 -8.43 11.05
N ALA A 98 3.66 -9.37 11.81
CA ALA A 98 4.78 -10.19 11.37
C ALA A 98 4.37 -11.18 10.29
N GLU A 99 3.16 -11.76 10.37
CA GLU A 99 2.61 -12.61 9.31
C GLU A 99 2.51 -11.84 7.98
N ASN A 100 2.03 -10.58 8.02
CA ASN A 100 2.00 -9.71 6.83
C ASN A 100 3.41 -9.40 6.31
N ASN A 101 4.34 -9.05 7.19
CA ASN A 101 5.72 -8.75 6.81
C ASN A 101 6.43 -9.96 6.19
N LEU A 102 6.20 -11.15 6.73
CA LEU A 102 6.76 -12.40 6.19
C LEU A 102 6.16 -12.72 4.81
N ALA A 103 4.86 -12.47 4.63
CA ALA A 103 4.22 -12.61 3.33
C ALA A 103 4.84 -11.67 2.29
N ILE A 104 5.10 -10.42 2.65
CA ILE A 104 5.78 -9.44 1.78
C ILE A 104 7.20 -9.91 1.44
N ALA A 105 7.95 -10.45 2.40
CA ALA A 105 9.28 -11.00 2.16
C ALA A 105 9.24 -12.13 1.10
N TYR A 106 8.27 -13.04 1.20
CA TYR A 106 8.09 -14.11 0.19
C TYR A 106 7.61 -13.59 -1.17
N LEU A 107 6.82 -12.52 -1.25
CA LEU A 107 6.40 -11.90 -2.51
C LEU A 107 7.55 -11.20 -3.23
N THR A 108 8.40 -10.53 -2.47
CA THR A 108 9.49 -9.69 -3.00
C THR A 108 10.81 -10.44 -3.16
N GLY A 109 10.99 -11.57 -2.46
CA GLY A 109 12.26 -12.29 -2.40
C GLY A 109 13.31 -11.60 -1.53
N ILE A 110 12.90 -10.69 -0.61
CA ILE A 110 13.82 -9.99 0.27
C ILE A 110 14.23 -10.90 1.43
N GLY A 111 15.49 -11.35 1.40
CA GLY A 111 16.07 -12.23 2.41
C GLY A 111 15.64 -13.69 2.32
N VAL A 112 14.69 -14.02 1.46
CA VAL A 112 14.15 -15.37 1.24
C VAL A 112 13.88 -15.58 -0.25
N GLU A 113 13.93 -16.81 -0.72
CA GLU A 113 13.52 -17.13 -2.08
C GLU A 113 12.03 -16.79 -2.28
N ARG A 114 11.74 -16.13 -3.42
CA ARG A 114 10.35 -15.76 -3.78
C ARG A 114 9.47 -17.00 -3.83
N ASN A 115 8.37 -16.99 -3.07
CA ASN A 115 7.43 -18.08 -3.00
C ASN A 115 6.00 -17.57 -2.86
N GLU A 116 5.28 -17.50 -3.97
CA GLU A 116 3.92 -16.97 -4.00
C GLU A 116 2.92 -17.80 -3.18
N LYS A 117 3.13 -19.13 -3.09
CA LYS A 117 2.30 -20.00 -2.26
C LYS A 117 2.46 -19.71 -0.78
N ALA A 118 3.70 -19.58 -0.31
CA ALA A 118 4.00 -19.24 1.07
C ALA A 118 3.47 -17.84 1.41
N ALA A 119 3.70 -16.87 0.50
CA ALA A 119 3.19 -15.51 0.65
C ALA A 119 1.67 -15.48 0.81
N PHE A 120 0.95 -16.19 -0.06
CA PHE A 120 -0.52 -16.26 0.02
C PHE A 120 -1.00 -16.85 1.35
N ALA A 121 -0.35 -17.91 1.83
CA ALA A 121 -0.72 -18.54 3.11
C ALA A 121 -0.55 -17.56 4.28
N TRP A 122 0.57 -16.83 4.34
CA TRP A 122 0.82 -15.83 5.36
C TRP A 122 -0.09 -14.61 5.25
N LEU A 123 -0.33 -14.10 4.02
CA LEU A 123 -1.30 -13.03 3.80
C LEU A 123 -2.70 -13.41 4.27
N MET A 124 -3.13 -14.65 4.00
CA MET A 124 -4.43 -15.14 4.41
C MET A 124 -4.57 -15.12 5.93
N ARG A 125 -3.54 -15.59 6.66
CA ARG A 125 -3.53 -15.55 8.12
C ARG A 125 -3.59 -14.13 8.66
N ALA A 126 -2.70 -13.25 8.21
CA ALA A 126 -2.68 -11.84 8.61
C ALA A 126 -4.02 -11.13 8.33
N ALA A 127 -4.61 -11.37 7.15
CA ALA A 127 -5.90 -10.79 6.77
C ALA A 127 -7.06 -11.31 7.64
N GLN A 128 -7.04 -12.58 8.02
CA GLN A 128 -8.01 -13.19 8.96
C GLN A 128 -7.87 -12.62 10.37
N HIS A 129 -6.66 -12.30 10.80
CA HIS A 129 -6.38 -11.62 12.06
C HIS A 129 -6.67 -10.11 12.03
N GLY A 130 -7.15 -9.59 10.90
CA GLY A 130 -7.64 -8.20 10.79
C GLY A 130 -6.60 -7.18 10.35
N VAL A 131 -5.39 -7.59 9.95
CA VAL A 131 -4.39 -6.64 9.40
C VAL A 131 -4.94 -6.02 8.13
N VAL A 132 -5.16 -4.71 8.16
CA VAL A 132 -5.82 -3.97 7.07
C VAL A 132 -5.03 -4.04 5.77
N ASP A 133 -3.71 -3.87 5.86
CA ASP A 133 -2.81 -3.96 4.71
C ASP A 133 -2.82 -5.37 4.10
N ALA A 134 -2.87 -6.41 4.93
CA ALA A 134 -2.96 -7.79 4.46
C ALA A 134 -4.31 -8.06 3.78
N GLN A 135 -5.41 -7.50 4.29
CA GLN A 135 -6.73 -7.60 3.65
C GLN A 135 -6.72 -6.93 2.27
N PHE A 136 -6.14 -5.73 2.17
CA PHE A 136 -5.98 -5.04 0.90
C PHE A 136 -5.10 -5.84 -0.08
N ASN A 137 -3.91 -6.29 0.36
CA ASN A 137 -2.97 -7.07 -0.44
C ASN A 137 -3.58 -8.39 -0.92
N LEU A 138 -4.35 -9.06 -0.07
CA LEU A 138 -5.07 -10.27 -0.45
C LEU A 138 -6.16 -9.99 -1.48
N GLY A 139 -6.88 -8.87 -1.35
CA GLY A 139 -7.81 -8.38 -2.36
C GLY A 139 -7.12 -8.16 -3.71
N ALA A 140 -5.98 -7.50 -3.71
CA ALA A 140 -5.16 -7.26 -4.90
C ALA A 140 -4.65 -8.58 -5.53
N TYR A 141 -4.23 -9.52 -4.71
CA TYR A 141 -3.78 -10.84 -5.18
C TYR A 141 -4.91 -11.62 -5.86
N TYR A 142 -6.13 -11.58 -5.31
CA TYR A 142 -7.31 -12.18 -5.97
C TYR A 142 -7.74 -11.44 -7.23
N ALA A 143 -7.48 -10.12 -7.33
CA ALA A 143 -7.86 -9.34 -8.51
C ALA A 143 -6.87 -9.52 -9.67
N GLN A 144 -5.57 -9.58 -9.38
CA GLN A 144 -4.51 -9.43 -10.38
C GLN A 144 -3.48 -10.58 -10.38
N GLY A 145 -3.57 -11.48 -9.42
CA GLY A 145 -2.68 -12.63 -9.29
C GLY A 145 -2.77 -13.61 -10.47
N PRO A 146 -2.03 -14.73 -10.39
CA PRO A 146 -2.08 -15.78 -11.40
C PRO A 146 -3.52 -16.24 -11.71
N GLU A 147 -3.78 -16.64 -12.95
CA GLU A 147 -5.11 -17.04 -13.39
C GLU A 147 -5.74 -18.13 -12.50
N SER A 148 -4.90 -19.03 -11.99
CA SER A 148 -5.32 -20.11 -11.09
C SER A 148 -5.89 -19.63 -9.74
N VAL A 149 -5.59 -18.40 -9.34
CA VAL A 149 -6.04 -17.80 -8.07
C VAL A 149 -6.99 -16.64 -8.30
N ARG A 150 -7.04 -16.07 -9.51
CA ARG A 150 -7.85 -14.89 -9.82
C ARG A 150 -9.33 -15.13 -9.53
N ASN A 151 -9.87 -14.28 -8.65
CA ASN A 151 -11.27 -14.36 -8.25
C ASN A 151 -11.78 -12.98 -7.83
N LEU A 152 -12.40 -12.28 -8.77
CA LEU A 152 -12.88 -10.89 -8.54
C LEU A 152 -13.91 -10.80 -7.41
N ARG A 153 -14.70 -11.84 -7.16
CA ARG A 153 -15.65 -11.87 -6.04
C ARG A 153 -14.93 -11.92 -4.70
N GLN A 154 -13.86 -12.72 -4.60
CA GLN A 154 -13.03 -12.73 -3.39
C GLN A 154 -12.27 -11.41 -3.25
N ALA A 155 -11.74 -10.85 -4.33
CA ALA A 155 -11.11 -9.54 -4.33
C ALA A 155 -12.03 -8.47 -3.73
N ALA A 156 -13.25 -8.35 -4.24
CA ALA A 156 -14.23 -7.39 -3.74
C ALA A 156 -14.58 -7.60 -2.26
N ARG A 157 -14.66 -8.85 -1.79
CA ARG A 157 -14.92 -9.15 -0.37
C ARG A 157 -13.78 -8.65 0.52
N TRP A 158 -12.52 -8.89 0.12
CA TRP A 158 -11.37 -8.45 0.90
C TRP A 158 -11.18 -6.94 0.84
N TYR A 159 -11.37 -6.32 -0.33
CA TYR A 159 -11.40 -4.86 -0.44
C TYR A 159 -12.51 -4.25 0.43
N SER A 160 -13.68 -4.87 0.52
CA SER A 160 -14.75 -4.38 1.39
C SER A 160 -14.35 -4.38 2.86
N ARG A 161 -13.66 -5.42 3.35
CA ARG A 161 -13.15 -5.48 4.72
C ARG A 161 -12.11 -4.39 4.99
N ALA A 162 -11.10 -4.29 4.12
CA ALA A 162 -10.06 -3.29 4.25
C ALA A 162 -10.62 -1.85 4.14
N ALA A 163 -11.57 -1.61 3.22
CA ALA A 163 -12.22 -0.31 3.04
C ALA A 163 -13.05 0.11 4.26
N GLN A 164 -13.75 -0.84 4.89
CA GLN A 164 -14.49 -0.61 6.14
C GLN A 164 -13.53 -0.32 7.31
N ALA A 165 -12.37 -0.94 7.32
CA ALA A 165 -11.29 -0.71 8.29
C ALA A 165 -10.48 0.57 8.02
N GLY A 166 -10.78 1.31 6.94
CA GLY A 166 -10.21 2.63 6.66
C GLY A 166 -9.11 2.66 5.58
N SER A 167 -8.76 1.55 4.92
CA SER A 167 -7.82 1.59 3.79
C SER A 167 -8.39 2.43 2.65
N ILE A 168 -7.69 3.51 2.32
CA ILE A 168 -8.08 4.43 1.24
C ILE A 168 -7.98 3.72 -0.11
N GLU A 169 -6.91 2.97 -0.33
CA GLU A 169 -6.67 2.19 -1.54
C GLU A 169 -7.77 1.14 -1.76
N ALA A 170 -8.19 0.47 -0.68
CA ALA A 170 -9.28 -0.48 -0.74
C ALA A 170 -10.62 0.19 -1.04
N GLN A 171 -10.87 1.40 -0.51
CA GLN A 171 -12.06 2.19 -0.83
C GLN A 171 -12.11 2.53 -2.32
N VAL A 172 -11.01 2.95 -2.92
CA VAL A 172 -10.90 3.26 -4.36
C VAL A 172 -11.16 2.01 -5.20
N ASN A 173 -10.50 0.88 -4.87
CA ASN A 173 -10.68 -0.37 -5.61
C ASN A 173 -12.10 -0.93 -5.49
N LEU A 174 -12.71 -0.84 -4.31
CA LEU A 174 -14.09 -1.26 -4.10
C LEU A 174 -15.07 -0.36 -4.86
N ALA A 175 -14.84 0.96 -4.86
CA ALA A 175 -15.63 1.90 -5.65
C ALA A 175 -15.58 1.57 -7.14
N HIS A 176 -14.38 1.29 -7.66
CA HIS A 176 -14.21 0.85 -9.04
C HIS A 176 -14.94 -0.47 -9.31
N ALA A 177 -14.83 -1.46 -8.42
CA ALA A 177 -15.53 -2.72 -8.56
C ALA A 177 -17.05 -2.53 -8.67
N TYR A 178 -17.65 -1.64 -7.86
CA TYR A 178 -19.06 -1.28 -7.98
C TYR A 178 -19.39 -0.50 -9.25
N GLN A 179 -18.50 0.37 -9.71
CA GLN A 179 -18.69 1.19 -10.91
C GLN A 179 -18.80 0.31 -12.18
N VAL A 180 -17.93 -0.70 -12.28
CA VAL A 180 -17.87 -1.55 -13.48
C VAL A 180 -18.63 -2.87 -13.32
N GLY A 181 -18.93 -3.31 -12.09
CA GLY A 181 -19.58 -4.58 -11.79
C GLY A 181 -18.62 -5.75 -11.71
N GLU A 182 -17.36 -5.53 -11.30
CA GLU A 182 -16.35 -6.58 -11.17
C GLU A 182 -16.38 -7.23 -9.78
N GLY A 183 -16.76 -8.51 -9.74
CA GLY A 183 -16.88 -9.28 -8.49
C GLY A 183 -18.05 -8.91 -7.59
N VAL A 184 -18.74 -7.82 -7.88
CA VAL A 184 -19.97 -7.32 -7.25
C VAL A 184 -20.96 -6.90 -8.32
N LYS A 185 -22.24 -6.83 -7.98
CA LYS A 185 -23.25 -6.24 -8.87
C LYS A 185 -22.93 -4.76 -9.05
N LYS A 186 -22.96 -4.28 -10.30
CA LYS A 186 -22.78 -2.86 -10.63
C LYS A 186 -23.75 -2.01 -9.82
N ASP A 187 -23.20 -1.01 -9.11
CA ASP A 187 -23.96 -0.04 -8.32
C ASP A 187 -23.23 1.31 -8.28
N GLU A 188 -23.70 2.23 -9.12
CA GLU A 188 -23.08 3.57 -9.23
C GLU A 188 -23.25 4.40 -7.94
N LYS A 189 -24.30 4.14 -7.13
CA LYS A 189 -24.48 4.83 -5.85
C LYS A 189 -23.47 4.38 -4.82
N GLU A 190 -23.25 3.07 -4.71
CA GLU A 190 -22.20 2.55 -3.81
C GLU A 190 -20.82 2.96 -4.30
N ALA A 191 -20.54 2.95 -5.61
CA ALA A 191 -19.29 3.46 -6.15
C ALA A 191 -19.03 4.92 -5.73
N ALA A 192 -19.99 5.80 -5.93
CA ALA A 192 -19.88 7.20 -5.56
C ALA A 192 -19.69 7.42 -4.04
N ARG A 193 -20.33 6.59 -3.20
CA ARG A 193 -20.16 6.64 -1.74
C ARG A 193 -18.74 6.31 -1.32
N TRP A 194 -18.16 5.27 -1.91
CA TRP A 194 -16.78 4.86 -1.59
C TRP A 194 -15.77 5.86 -2.15
N TYR A 195 -15.96 6.37 -3.38
CA TYR A 195 -15.14 7.45 -3.93
C TYR A 195 -15.20 8.70 -3.05
N LEU A 196 -16.37 9.09 -2.53
CA LEU A 196 -16.50 10.23 -1.65
C LEU A 196 -15.70 10.05 -0.34
N ARG A 197 -15.67 8.83 0.22
CA ARG A 197 -14.87 8.54 1.43
C ARG A 197 -13.38 8.70 1.15
N ALA A 198 -12.89 8.07 0.10
CA ALA A 198 -11.49 8.16 -0.28
C ALA A 198 -11.09 9.59 -0.70
N ALA A 199 -11.96 10.31 -1.44
CA ALA A 199 -11.73 11.70 -1.84
C ALA A 199 -11.62 12.64 -0.64
N LYS A 200 -12.46 12.47 0.40
CA LYS A 200 -12.38 13.22 1.67
C LYS A 200 -11.11 12.90 2.45
N ALA A 201 -10.58 11.68 2.30
CA ALA A 201 -9.28 11.30 2.87
C ALA A 201 -8.09 11.80 2.03
N GLY A 202 -8.33 12.51 0.94
CA GLY A 202 -7.31 13.17 0.14
C GLY A 202 -6.87 12.40 -1.10
N ASP A 203 -7.43 11.23 -1.42
CA ASP A 203 -7.00 10.45 -2.59
C ASP A 203 -7.35 11.15 -3.91
N ALA A 204 -6.33 11.43 -4.72
CA ALA A 204 -6.48 12.19 -5.97
C ALA A 204 -7.28 11.44 -7.04
N VAL A 205 -7.19 10.10 -7.08
CA VAL A 205 -7.93 9.27 -8.02
C VAL A 205 -9.40 9.27 -7.67
N ALA A 206 -9.72 9.12 -6.38
CA ALA A 206 -11.09 9.18 -5.89
C ALA A 206 -11.71 10.57 -6.11
N GLN A 207 -10.95 11.65 -5.89
CA GLN A 207 -11.38 13.02 -6.17
C GLN A 207 -11.73 13.21 -7.66
N TYR A 208 -10.89 12.69 -8.55
CA TYR A 208 -11.16 12.70 -9.99
C TYR A 208 -12.42 11.90 -10.34
N CYS A 209 -12.53 10.64 -9.87
CA CYS A 209 -13.68 9.77 -10.15
C CYS A 209 -14.99 10.36 -9.60
N LEU A 210 -14.95 10.96 -8.41
CA LEU A 210 -16.11 11.65 -7.83
C LEU A 210 -16.49 12.88 -8.67
N GLY A 211 -15.50 13.66 -9.14
CA GLY A 211 -15.73 14.78 -10.05
C GLY A 211 -16.43 14.35 -11.34
N GLU A 212 -15.98 13.27 -11.97
CA GLU A 212 -16.66 12.69 -13.14
C GLU A 212 -18.10 12.22 -12.82
N ALA A 213 -18.29 11.57 -11.67
CA ALA A 213 -19.60 11.12 -11.22
C ALA A 213 -20.58 12.29 -11.04
N LEU A 214 -20.12 13.39 -10.42
CA LEU A 214 -20.92 14.61 -10.23
C LEU A 214 -21.21 15.35 -11.55
N LEU A 215 -20.27 15.38 -12.50
CA LEU A 215 -20.52 15.97 -13.84
C LEU A 215 -21.63 15.23 -14.59
N ASN A 216 -21.62 13.89 -14.49
CA ASN A 216 -22.49 13.03 -15.30
C ASN A 216 -23.75 12.58 -14.54
N GLY A 217 -23.88 12.88 -13.24
CA GLY A 217 -25.00 12.40 -12.42
C GLY A 217 -24.98 10.89 -12.18
N LYS A 218 -23.80 10.25 -12.19
CA LYS A 218 -23.63 8.81 -12.00
C LYS A 218 -23.59 8.45 -10.52
N GLY A 219 -24.65 7.84 -10.03
CA GLY A 219 -24.77 7.45 -8.62
C GLY A 219 -24.96 8.59 -7.62
N VAL A 220 -24.81 9.83 -8.07
CA VAL A 220 -25.02 11.07 -7.31
C VAL A 220 -25.84 12.07 -8.12
N LYS A 221 -26.47 13.04 -7.44
CA LYS A 221 -27.11 14.16 -8.15
C LYS A 221 -26.04 14.94 -8.92
N ARG A 222 -26.37 15.28 -10.17
CA ARG A 222 -25.46 16.08 -11.00
C ARG A 222 -25.20 17.45 -10.36
N ASP A 223 -23.93 17.75 -10.14
CA ASP A 223 -23.48 19.04 -9.60
C ASP A 223 -22.12 19.42 -10.22
N PRO A 224 -22.16 20.19 -11.36
CA PRO A 224 -20.93 20.60 -12.02
C PRO A 224 -20.04 21.52 -11.19
N ALA A 225 -20.63 22.34 -10.29
CA ALA A 225 -19.85 23.25 -9.46
C ALA A 225 -19.05 22.48 -8.41
N GLU A 226 -19.65 21.50 -7.74
CA GLU A 226 -18.95 20.63 -6.82
C GLU A 226 -17.93 19.75 -7.56
N ALA A 227 -18.25 19.25 -8.75
CA ALA A 227 -17.34 18.48 -9.58
C ALA A 227 -16.04 19.22 -9.87
N VAL A 228 -16.13 20.49 -10.27
CA VAL A 228 -14.95 21.34 -10.54
C VAL A 228 -14.08 21.50 -9.29
N ARG A 229 -14.67 21.59 -8.10
CA ARG A 229 -13.90 21.66 -6.84
C ARG A 229 -13.06 20.39 -6.63
N TRP A 230 -13.68 19.22 -6.77
CA TRP A 230 -12.98 17.94 -6.60
C TRP A 230 -11.93 17.73 -7.67
N LEU A 231 -12.21 18.09 -8.92
CA LEU A 231 -11.23 18.02 -10.01
C LEU A 231 -10.03 18.93 -9.80
N LYS A 232 -10.23 20.15 -9.25
CA LYS A 232 -9.13 21.05 -8.90
C LYS A 232 -8.23 20.44 -7.83
N MET A 233 -8.81 19.88 -6.75
CA MET A 233 -8.06 19.19 -5.71
C MET A 233 -7.24 18.01 -6.26
N ALA A 234 -7.81 17.24 -7.18
CA ALA A 234 -7.09 16.16 -7.85
C ALA A 234 -5.96 16.67 -8.73
N ALA A 235 -6.19 17.77 -9.48
CA ALA A 235 -5.19 18.38 -10.36
C ALA A 235 -4.00 18.97 -9.59
N GLU A 236 -4.23 19.56 -8.42
CA GLU A 236 -3.19 20.05 -7.50
C GLU A 236 -2.26 18.94 -7.02
N GLN A 237 -2.75 17.70 -6.98
CA GLN A 237 -1.98 16.49 -6.66
C GLN A 237 -1.37 15.82 -7.90
N ASN A 238 -1.23 16.54 -9.02
CA ASN A 238 -0.70 16.06 -10.30
C ASN A 238 -1.54 14.93 -10.94
N GLN A 239 -2.85 14.83 -10.65
CA GLN A 239 -3.73 13.93 -11.38
C GLN A 239 -3.99 14.50 -12.79
N GLY A 240 -3.21 14.02 -13.77
CA GLY A 240 -3.21 14.56 -15.13
C GLY A 240 -4.58 14.52 -15.81
N ALA A 241 -5.36 13.45 -15.59
CA ALA A 241 -6.70 13.31 -16.14
C ALA A 241 -7.67 14.41 -15.62
N ALA A 242 -7.51 14.82 -14.36
CA ALA A 242 -8.29 15.91 -13.78
C ALA A 242 -7.95 17.25 -14.45
N SER A 243 -6.65 17.51 -14.66
CA SER A 243 -6.19 18.72 -15.35
C SER A 243 -6.70 18.80 -16.79
N GLU A 244 -6.69 17.69 -17.52
CA GLU A 244 -7.23 17.62 -18.88
C GLU A 244 -8.74 17.85 -18.93
N LEU A 245 -9.46 17.26 -17.96
CA LEU A 245 -10.92 17.40 -17.89
C LEU A 245 -11.31 18.85 -17.56
N LEU A 246 -10.60 19.51 -16.64
CA LEU A 246 -10.81 20.94 -16.34
C LEU A 246 -10.59 21.82 -17.58
N LYS A 247 -9.52 21.62 -18.35
CA LYS A 247 -9.28 22.37 -19.59
C LYS A 247 -10.42 22.21 -20.62
N LYS A 248 -10.99 21.00 -20.73
CA LYS A 248 -12.13 20.74 -21.62
C LYS A 248 -13.40 21.47 -21.15
N LEU A 249 -13.63 21.54 -19.85
CA LEU A 249 -14.77 22.26 -19.29
C LEU A 249 -14.64 23.77 -19.50
N ASP A 250 -13.45 24.34 -19.28
CA ASP A 250 -13.19 25.77 -19.50
C ASP A 250 -13.33 26.14 -21.00
N GLY A 251 -12.82 25.30 -21.90
CA GLY A 251 -12.97 25.52 -23.36
C GLY A 251 -14.42 25.43 -23.82
N ALA A 252 -15.24 24.56 -23.21
CA ALA A 252 -16.67 24.48 -23.55
C ALA A 252 -17.46 25.72 -23.05
N HIS A 253 -17.05 26.33 -21.93
CA HIS A 253 -17.66 27.56 -21.42
C HIS A 253 -17.25 28.80 -22.25
N ALA A 254 -16.07 28.79 -22.86
CA ALA A 254 -15.62 29.90 -23.70
C ALA A 254 -16.22 29.90 -25.13
N ALA A 255 -16.82 28.78 -25.54
CA ALA A 255 -17.42 28.61 -26.87
C ALA A 255 -18.94 28.82 -26.91
N ASN A 256 -19.58 29.06 -25.76
CA ASN A 256 -21.01 29.39 -25.62
C ASN A 256 -21.20 30.84 -25.13
#